data_eeab9fc0f988ae44a6da8604fea12da3
#
_entry.id   eeab9fc0f988ae44a6da8604fea12da3
#
_cell.length_a   1.000
_cell.length_b   1.000
_cell.length_c   1.000
_cell.angle_alpha   90.00
_cell.angle_beta   90.00
_cell.angle_gamma   90.00
#
_symmetry.space_group_name_H-M   'P 1'
#
loop_
_entity.id
_entity.type
_entity.pdbx_description
1 polymer ?
#
loop_
_entity_poly.entity_id
_entity_poly.type
_entity_poly.pdbx_seq_one_letter_code
_entity_poly.pdbx_strand_id
1 'polypeptide(L)'
;MTNIIAERVEQLRRVMKREHLAAFIFPSTDPHNSEYVPARWEGRKWISGFDGSAGTAVVTMSSAALWTDSRYFIAAANQLSGTGFELMKERVAETPTIAQWLWQQVETTSLTEVAIDGSCCSSAEVEALIADLRSNGGMTLRTNLDPLNQIWEDRPAVPDNKVEVQPMCYAGESASDKLSRLRRQLSRCHADGMLVCALDDIAWLTNLRGTDVHCTPVFVAYLLVAPDETTLYINKEKLTPEVLEYLKGEGIGVDSYADVAHALRHYHAYNILLDPNEVNYTLMRAASKLNVLRAPSPVPMMKAVKNEAEIKGFRNAMLRDGVAMTRFLRWLKPAVEQGGQTEMSIADKLLQLRAEQPLFRDVSFDTIAGYEQHGAIVHYEATEQTDAALKPHGLVLIDSGAQYEDGTTDITRTIALGSVSEEQRRVYTLVLKGYLQLQNLKFPDGAAGTQLDAAARMAMWREGMNFMHGTGHGVGSYLSVHEGPHQIRQEWKPAPLHAGMTVTDEPGLYLEGHFGVRTENTLLITPYKETEFGRFLQFEPLTLCPIDKTPIDVDMLTSEEREWLDQYHAMVEERLSPLLDEDERAWLHEACAPL
;
A
#
# COMPACT_ATOMS: atom_id res chain seq x y z
N MET A 1 -26.36 -8.54 -6.19
CA MET A 1 -25.66 -7.51 -5.37
C MET A 1 -26.52 -6.24 -5.18
N THR A 2 -27.10 -5.65 -6.20
CA THR A 2 -27.86 -4.39 -6.14
C THR A 2 -28.94 -4.32 -5.07
N ASN A 3 -29.65 -5.40 -4.81
CA ASN A 3 -30.74 -5.41 -3.82
C ASN A 3 -30.19 -5.38 -2.37
N ILE A 4 -29.09 -6.08 -2.08
CA ILE A 4 -28.53 -6.15 -0.74
C ILE A 4 -27.92 -4.82 -0.28
N ILE A 5 -27.29 -4.06 -1.19
CA ILE A 5 -26.76 -2.72 -0.87
C ILE A 5 -27.91 -1.76 -0.53
N ALA A 6 -28.98 -1.76 -1.32
CA ALA A 6 -30.16 -0.94 -1.02
C ALA A 6 -30.76 -1.28 0.36
N GLU A 7 -30.84 -2.56 0.72
CA GLU A 7 -31.35 -2.99 2.03
C GLU A 7 -30.45 -2.50 3.17
N ARG A 8 -29.11 -2.61 3.03
CA ARG A 8 -28.12 -2.11 4.01
C ARG A 8 -28.23 -0.61 4.20
N VAL A 9 -28.36 0.15 3.10
CA VAL A 9 -28.55 1.60 3.14
C VAL A 9 -29.86 1.95 3.87
N GLU A 10 -30.95 1.24 3.64
CA GLU A 10 -32.22 1.47 4.35
C GLU A 10 -32.12 1.11 5.85
N GLN A 11 -31.40 0.06 6.21
CA GLN A 11 -31.12 -0.26 7.61
C GLN A 11 -30.34 0.88 8.29
N LEU A 12 -29.29 1.40 7.63
CA LEU A 12 -28.54 2.54 8.11
C LEU A 12 -29.41 3.79 8.29
N ARG A 13 -30.26 4.11 7.31
CA ARG A 13 -31.20 5.25 7.37
C ARG A 13 -32.15 5.16 8.55
N ARG A 14 -32.59 3.95 8.94
CA ARG A 14 -33.41 3.74 10.16
C ARG A 14 -32.63 4.09 11.42
N VAL A 15 -31.33 3.74 11.50
CA VAL A 15 -30.45 4.15 12.60
C VAL A 15 -30.28 5.66 12.59
N MET A 16 -29.94 6.26 11.45
CA MET A 16 -29.76 7.70 11.31
C MET A 16 -31.01 8.50 11.73
N LYS A 17 -32.19 8.02 11.34
CA LYS A 17 -33.46 8.64 11.74
C LYS A 17 -33.66 8.61 13.27
N ARG A 18 -33.39 7.49 13.91
CA ARG A 18 -33.49 7.32 15.37
C ARG A 18 -32.49 8.21 16.10
N GLU A 19 -31.28 8.34 15.54
CA GLU A 19 -30.17 9.13 16.09
C GLU A 19 -30.22 10.61 15.71
N HIS A 20 -31.22 11.05 14.91
CA HIS A 20 -31.37 12.42 14.40
C HIS A 20 -30.19 12.90 13.53
N LEU A 21 -29.61 12.02 12.70
CA LEU A 21 -28.47 12.31 11.84
C LEU A 21 -28.91 12.70 10.44
N ALA A 22 -28.22 13.70 9.86
CA ALA A 22 -28.37 14.08 8.45
C ALA A 22 -27.62 13.10 7.55
N ALA A 23 -26.44 12.63 7.96
CA ALA A 23 -25.61 11.73 7.19
C ALA A 23 -24.71 10.86 8.08
N PHE A 24 -24.21 9.77 7.50
CA PHE A 24 -23.14 8.95 8.07
C PHE A 24 -22.01 8.76 7.06
N ILE A 25 -20.75 8.85 7.53
CA ILE A 25 -19.53 8.74 6.73
C ILE A 25 -18.80 7.45 7.10
N PHE A 26 -18.44 6.66 6.09
CA PHE A 26 -17.66 5.42 6.23
C PHE A 26 -16.29 5.60 5.55
N PRO A 27 -15.20 5.76 6.31
CA PRO A 27 -13.84 5.74 5.77
C PRO A 27 -13.44 4.33 5.33
N SER A 28 -12.30 4.20 4.64
CA SER A 28 -11.70 2.91 4.31
C SER A 28 -10.72 2.40 5.35
N THR A 29 -10.54 3.08 6.45
CA THR A 29 -9.54 2.80 7.48
C THR A 29 -10.12 2.07 8.70
N ASP A 30 -9.22 1.54 9.51
CA ASP A 30 -9.47 0.88 10.79
C ASP A 30 -8.98 1.75 11.97
N PRO A 31 -9.02 1.27 13.24
CA PRO A 31 -8.51 2.02 14.39
C PRO A 31 -7.01 2.34 14.36
N HIS A 32 -6.27 1.75 13.44
CA HIS A 32 -4.82 1.91 13.26
C HIS A 32 -4.46 2.71 12.01
N ASN A 33 -5.47 3.23 11.30
CA ASN A 33 -5.32 3.97 10.05
C ASN A 33 -4.62 3.16 8.95
N SER A 34 -4.89 1.84 8.91
CA SER A 34 -4.32 0.91 7.94
C SER A 34 -4.88 1.15 6.54
N GLU A 35 -4.07 0.92 5.49
CA GLU A 35 -4.53 0.91 4.09
C GLU A 35 -5.35 -0.36 3.79
N TYR A 36 -4.81 -1.53 4.12
CA TYR A 36 -5.54 -2.79 4.10
C TYR A 36 -6.05 -3.08 5.49
N VAL A 37 -7.34 -3.31 5.61
CA VAL A 37 -8.01 -3.44 6.91
C VAL A 37 -8.50 -4.86 7.16
N PRO A 38 -8.48 -5.35 8.41
CA PRO A 38 -9.16 -6.59 8.74
C PRO A 38 -10.65 -6.52 8.39
N ALA A 39 -11.23 -7.65 7.99
CA ALA A 39 -12.61 -7.76 7.51
C ALA A 39 -13.67 -7.12 8.42
N ARG A 40 -13.42 -7.05 9.73
CA ARG A 40 -14.28 -6.36 10.69
C ARG A 40 -14.49 -4.88 10.38
N TRP A 41 -13.50 -4.22 9.80
CA TRP A 41 -13.52 -2.78 9.51
C TRP A 41 -13.76 -2.45 8.04
N GLU A 42 -14.10 -3.42 7.20
CA GLU A 42 -14.52 -3.21 5.80
C GLU A 42 -15.93 -2.56 5.69
N GLY A 43 -16.25 -1.63 6.57
CA GLY A 43 -17.57 -0.99 6.64
C GLY A 43 -17.96 -0.26 5.37
N ARG A 44 -17.02 0.44 4.72
CA ARG A 44 -17.22 1.10 3.43
C ARG A 44 -17.58 0.10 2.34
N LYS A 45 -16.84 -1.01 2.24
CA LYS A 45 -17.12 -2.12 1.30
C LYS A 45 -18.50 -2.73 1.57
N TRP A 46 -18.81 -2.99 2.84
CA TRP A 46 -20.09 -3.58 3.24
C TRP A 46 -21.28 -2.70 2.83
N ILE A 47 -21.21 -1.38 3.04
CA ILE A 47 -22.33 -0.47 2.79
C ILE A 47 -22.48 -0.08 1.30
N SER A 48 -21.38 -0.01 0.55
CA SER A 48 -21.37 0.49 -0.85
C SER A 48 -21.23 -0.60 -1.90
N GLY A 49 -20.60 -1.74 -1.55
CA GLY A 49 -20.20 -2.78 -2.49
C GLY A 49 -18.88 -2.48 -3.22
N PHE A 50 -18.22 -1.35 -2.94
CA PHE A 50 -16.91 -1.02 -3.50
C PHE A 50 -15.79 -1.58 -2.63
N ASP A 51 -14.88 -2.35 -3.21
CA ASP A 51 -13.82 -3.12 -2.52
C ASP A 51 -12.41 -2.52 -2.61
N GLY A 52 -12.17 -1.53 -3.47
CA GLY A 52 -10.85 -0.89 -3.58
C GLY A 52 -10.29 -0.41 -2.24
N SER A 53 -8.97 -0.33 -2.05
CA SER A 53 -8.34 -0.01 -0.76
C SER A 53 -8.56 1.45 -0.31
N ALA A 54 -8.86 2.37 -1.21
CA ALA A 54 -9.02 3.80 -0.91
C ALA A 54 -10.40 4.34 -1.31
N GLY A 55 -11.04 5.07 -0.41
CA GLY A 55 -12.30 5.78 -0.67
C GLY A 55 -13.12 6.03 0.58
N THR A 56 -14.08 6.93 0.47
CA THR A 56 -15.01 7.30 1.55
C THR A 56 -16.44 7.23 1.06
N ALA A 57 -17.27 6.40 1.68
CA ALA A 57 -18.68 6.34 1.38
C ALA A 57 -19.48 7.26 2.31
N VAL A 58 -20.46 7.99 1.76
CA VAL A 58 -21.32 8.90 2.52
C VAL A 58 -22.77 8.58 2.19
N VAL A 59 -23.59 8.39 3.20
CA VAL A 59 -25.03 8.12 3.07
C VAL A 59 -25.81 9.22 3.78
N THR A 60 -26.77 9.83 3.06
CA THR A 60 -27.76 10.75 3.60
C THR A 60 -29.14 10.09 3.66
N MET A 61 -30.14 10.79 4.13
CA MET A 61 -31.51 10.26 4.18
C MET A 61 -32.10 9.97 2.79
N SER A 62 -31.57 10.58 1.72
CA SER A 62 -32.11 10.44 0.35
C SER A 62 -31.08 10.01 -0.68
N SER A 63 -29.80 10.25 -0.45
CA SER A 63 -28.71 10.04 -1.43
C SER A 63 -27.58 9.22 -0.83
N ALA A 64 -26.68 8.72 -1.68
CA ALA A 64 -25.42 8.09 -1.27
C ALA A 64 -24.35 8.38 -2.32
N ALA A 65 -23.11 8.59 -1.89
CA ALA A 65 -21.97 8.83 -2.78
C ALA A 65 -20.69 8.21 -2.24
N LEU A 66 -19.73 7.93 -3.15
CA LEU A 66 -18.44 7.38 -2.82
C LEU A 66 -17.35 8.22 -3.48
N TRP A 67 -16.45 8.78 -2.66
CA TRP A 67 -15.21 9.41 -3.11
C TRP A 67 -14.11 8.38 -3.20
N THR A 68 -13.33 8.40 -4.30
CA THR A 68 -12.13 7.56 -4.45
C THR A 68 -11.14 8.22 -5.39
N ASP A 69 -9.87 7.77 -5.37
CA ASP A 69 -8.79 8.31 -6.19
C ASP A 69 -8.70 7.66 -7.58
N SER A 70 -7.78 8.17 -8.40
CA SER A 70 -7.66 7.80 -9.82
C SER A 70 -7.33 6.33 -10.10
N ARG A 71 -6.77 5.60 -9.13
CA ARG A 71 -6.48 4.17 -9.26
C ARG A 71 -7.76 3.34 -9.42
N TYR A 72 -8.88 3.85 -8.89
CA TYR A 72 -10.16 3.15 -8.77
C TYR A 72 -11.29 3.73 -9.61
N PHE A 73 -11.11 4.80 -10.39
CA PHE A 73 -12.23 5.43 -11.11
C PHE A 73 -13.03 4.46 -11.97
N ILE A 74 -12.36 3.59 -12.72
CA ILE A 74 -13.00 2.61 -13.60
C ILE A 74 -13.64 1.48 -12.77
N ALA A 75 -12.90 0.92 -11.81
CA ALA A 75 -13.40 -0.14 -10.94
C ALA A 75 -14.63 0.32 -10.15
N ALA A 76 -14.57 1.51 -9.53
CA ALA A 76 -15.69 2.08 -8.78
C ALA A 76 -16.91 2.37 -9.66
N ALA A 77 -16.72 2.89 -10.89
CA ALA A 77 -17.83 3.12 -11.81
C ALA A 77 -18.57 1.81 -12.14
N ASN A 78 -17.84 0.72 -12.32
CA ASN A 78 -18.41 -0.60 -12.58
C ASN A 78 -19.12 -1.18 -11.35
N GLN A 79 -18.45 -1.17 -10.18
CA GLN A 79 -18.95 -1.79 -8.95
C GLN A 79 -20.14 -1.04 -8.35
N LEU A 80 -20.18 0.31 -8.47
CA LEU A 80 -21.28 1.13 -7.98
C LEU A 80 -22.51 1.13 -8.91
N SER A 81 -22.37 0.60 -10.13
CA SER A 81 -23.47 0.56 -11.08
C SER A 81 -24.70 -0.15 -10.50
N GLY A 82 -25.83 0.58 -10.43
CA GLY A 82 -27.09 0.07 -9.90
C GLY A 82 -27.18 -0.04 -8.38
N THR A 83 -26.16 0.34 -7.60
CA THR A 83 -26.19 0.31 -6.13
C THR A 83 -26.91 1.51 -5.50
N GLY A 84 -27.08 2.59 -6.26
CA GLY A 84 -27.60 3.86 -5.77
C GLY A 84 -26.54 4.80 -5.19
N PHE A 85 -25.26 4.41 -5.23
CA PHE A 85 -24.13 5.29 -4.91
C PHE A 85 -23.67 6.06 -6.15
N GLU A 86 -23.46 7.36 -6.00
CA GLU A 86 -22.83 8.23 -6.99
C GLU A 86 -21.31 8.21 -6.84
N LEU A 87 -20.56 8.06 -7.94
CA LEU A 87 -19.11 8.12 -7.93
C LEU A 87 -18.62 9.58 -7.93
N MET A 88 -17.83 9.93 -6.94
CA MET A 88 -17.12 11.20 -6.79
C MET A 88 -15.62 10.99 -7.02
N LYS A 89 -15.11 11.51 -8.13
CA LYS A 89 -13.70 11.36 -8.54
C LYS A 89 -12.84 12.39 -7.82
N GLU A 90 -12.05 11.95 -6.84
CA GLU A 90 -11.15 12.85 -6.08
C GLU A 90 -10.13 13.55 -6.99
N ARG A 91 -9.82 14.81 -6.65
CA ARG A 91 -8.85 15.67 -7.38
C ARG A 91 -9.26 16.02 -8.82
N VAL A 92 -10.50 15.79 -9.19
CA VAL A 92 -11.09 16.31 -10.42
C VAL A 92 -11.77 17.65 -10.08
N ALA A 93 -11.51 18.69 -10.87
CA ALA A 93 -11.84 20.08 -10.53
C ALA A 93 -13.33 20.33 -10.23
N GLU A 94 -14.22 19.60 -10.87
CA GLU A 94 -15.67 19.75 -10.71
C GLU A 94 -16.26 18.89 -9.58
N THR A 95 -15.45 18.01 -8.95
CA THR A 95 -15.93 17.14 -7.88
C THR A 95 -16.02 17.92 -6.56
N PRO A 96 -17.20 17.99 -5.93
CA PRO A 96 -17.36 18.67 -4.65
C PRO A 96 -16.63 17.91 -3.53
N THR A 97 -16.15 18.62 -2.51
CA THR A 97 -15.74 17.98 -1.25
C THR A 97 -16.93 17.31 -0.57
N ILE A 98 -16.66 16.39 0.35
CA ILE A 98 -17.71 15.73 1.15
C ILE A 98 -18.61 16.77 1.83
N ALA A 99 -18.02 17.81 2.43
CA ALA A 99 -18.77 18.85 3.13
C ALA A 99 -19.63 19.70 2.17
N GLN A 100 -19.11 20.06 0.99
CA GLN A 100 -19.85 20.78 -0.04
C GLN A 100 -21.05 19.95 -0.56
N TRP A 101 -20.81 18.66 -0.85
CA TRP A 101 -21.87 17.75 -1.29
C TRP A 101 -22.93 17.56 -0.20
N LEU A 102 -22.51 17.33 1.05
CA LEU A 102 -23.42 17.19 2.18
C LEU A 102 -24.29 18.44 2.35
N TRP A 103 -23.72 19.63 2.26
CA TRP A 103 -24.50 20.86 2.34
C TRP A 103 -25.60 20.93 1.29
N GLN A 104 -25.29 20.58 0.03
CA GLN A 104 -26.28 20.53 -1.05
C GLN A 104 -27.40 19.51 -0.77
N GLN A 105 -27.09 18.38 -0.11
CA GLN A 105 -28.07 17.34 0.22
C GLN A 105 -28.96 17.68 1.41
N VAL A 106 -28.45 18.44 2.40
CA VAL A 106 -29.15 18.69 3.66
C VAL A 106 -29.74 20.09 3.79
N GLU A 107 -29.47 21.00 2.85
CA GLU A 107 -29.93 22.40 2.87
C GLU A 107 -31.46 22.52 3.08
N THR A 108 -32.25 21.56 2.59
CA THR A 108 -33.69 21.52 2.73
C THR A 108 -34.20 20.82 3.98
N THR A 109 -33.29 20.29 4.81
CA THR A 109 -33.61 19.55 6.05
C THR A 109 -33.31 20.40 7.28
N SER A 110 -33.96 20.09 8.41
CA SER A 110 -33.60 20.69 9.71
C SER A 110 -32.46 19.96 10.42
N LEU A 111 -31.94 18.88 9.83
CA LEU A 111 -30.85 18.07 10.42
C LEU A 111 -29.51 18.57 9.90
N THR A 112 -28.60 18.89 10.81
CA THR A 112 -27.26 19.40 10.52
C THR A 112 -26.15 18.57 11.17
N GLU A 113 -26.50 17.51 11.91
CA GLU A 113 -25.51 16.64 12.54
C GLU A 113 -25.17 15.48 11.59
N VAL A 114 -23.88 15.37 11.25
CA VAL A 114 -23.25 14.27 10.50
C VAL A 114 -22.55 13.37 11.49
N ALA A 115 -22.42 12.09 11.20
CA ALA A 115 -21.69 11.17 12.07
C ALA A 115 -20.61 10.36 11.32
N ILE A 116 -19.58 9.95 12.08
CA ILE A 116 -18.49 9.08 11.67
C ILE A 116 -18.03 8.27 12.89
N ASP A 117 -17.47 7.09 12.68
CA ASP A 117 -16.76 6.39 13.76
C ASP A 117 -15.36 7.01 13.94
N GLY A 118 -15.18 7.82 14.97
CA GLY A 118 -13.91 8.48 15.26
C GLY A 118 -12.80 7.52 15.72
N SER A 119 -13.10 6.25 15.96
CA SER A 119 -12.07 5.24 16.19
C SER A 119 -11.41 4.75 14.90
N CYS A 120 -12.06 4.93 13.74
CA CYS A 120 -11.58 4.49 12.42
C CYS A 120 -11.07 5.65 11.54
N CYS A 121 -10.72 6.78 12.13
CA CYS A 121 -10.16 7.92 11.40
C CYS A 121 -9.06 8.58 12.22
N SER A 122 -8.04 9.07 11.55
CA SER A 122 -6.99 9.87 12.19
C SER A 122 -7.56 11.16 12.79
N SER A 123 -6.89 11.68 13.81
CA SER A 123 -7.35 12.92 14.43
C SER A 123 -7.23 14.12 13.48
N ALA A 124 -6.22 14.13 12.59
CA ALA A 124 -6.05 15.17 11.60
C ALA A 124 -7.20 15.19 10.58
N GLU A 125 -7.62 14.03 10.07
CA GLU A 125 -8.74 13.91 9.13
C GLU A 125 -10.07 14.36 9.76
N VAL A 126 -10.35 13.91 11.00
CA VAL A 126 -11.58 14.30 11.70
C VAL A 126 -11.59 15.80 11.99
N GLU A 127 -10.47 16.39 12.41
CA GLU A 127 -10.36 17.83 12.67
C GLU A 127 -10.53 18.66 11.39
N ALA A 128 -9.93 18.21 10.27
CA ALA A 128 -10.12 18.84 8.96
C ALA A 128 -11.58 18.75 8.52
N LEU A 129 -12.21 17.60 8.66
CA LEU A 129 -13.63 17.40 8.33
C LEU A 129 -14.54 18.29 9.19
N ILE A 130 -14.29 18.42 10.50
CA ILE A 130 -15.03 19.35 11.38
C ILE A 130 -14.92 20.79 10.86
N ALA A 131 -13.71 21.22 10.48
CA ALA A 131 -13.49 22.58 9.96
C ALA A 131 -14.23 22.79 8.63
N ASP A 132 -14.18 21.81 7.73
CA ASP A 132 -14.84 21.86 6.41
C ASP A 132 -16.37 21.86 6.56
N LEU A 133 -16.94 21.00 7.39
CA LEU A 133 -18.38 20.96 7.69
C LEU A 133 -18.89 22.28 8.28
N ARG A 134 -18.11 22.92 9.14
CA ARG A 134 -18.48 24.24 9.70
C ARG A 134 -18.48 25.33 8.66
N SER A 135 -17.49 25.34 7.78
CA SER A 135 -17.40 26.37 6.71
C SER A 135 -18.45 26.20 5.63
N ASN A 136 -18.93 24.97 5.42
CA ASN A 136 -19.95 24.62 4.43
C ASN A 136 -21.30 24.35 5.10
N GLY A 137 -21.93 25.38 5.69
CA GLY A 137 -23.30 25.31 6.19
C GLY A 137 -23.46 25.13 7.71
N GLY A 138 -22.37 25.20 8.49
CA GLY A 138 -22.43 25.13 9.96
C GLY A 138 -22.82 23.75 10.51
N MET A 139 -22.57 22.69 9.76
CA MET A 139 -22.83 21.32 10.18
C MET A 139 -21.89 20.89 11.32
N THR A 140 -22.38 19.96 12.15
CA THR A 140 -21.64 19.40 13.28
C THR A 140 -21.29 17.93 13.03
N LEU A 141 -20.21 17.43 13.64
CA LEU A 141 -19.75 16.06 13.51
C LEU A 141 -19.86 15.30 14.82
N ARG A 142 -20.59 14.19 14.85
CA ARG A 142 -20.63 13.21 15.93
C ARG A 142 -19.62 12.11 15.63
N THR A 143 -18.76 11.75 16.61
CA THR A 143 -17.63 10.85 16.39
C THR A 143 -17.62 9.60 17.28
N ASN A 144 -18.71 9.33 17.98
CA ASN A 144 -18.82 8.24 18.95
C ASN A 144 -19.95 7.25 18.62
N LEU A 145 -20.22 7.04 17.34
CA LEU A 145 -21.26 6.12 16.87
C LEU A 145 -20.68 5.14 15.87
N ASP A 146 -20.86 3.85 16.11
CA ASP A 146 -20.64 2.78 15.15
C ASP A 146 -21.99 2.09 14.86
N PRO A 147 -22.67 2.44 13.75
CA PRO A 147 -23.96 1.87 13.40
C PRO A 147 -23.85 0.42 12.94
N LEU A 148 -22.68 -0.03 12.46
CA LEU A 148 -22.48 -1.38 11.94
C LEU A 148 -22.67 -2.45 13.01
N ASN A 149 -22.39 -2.16 14.26
CA ASN A 149 -22.68 -3.07 15.38
C ASN A 149 -24.19 -3.38 15.54
N GLN A 150 -25.06 -2.60 14.91
CA GLN A 150 -26.52 -2.75 15.01
C GLN A 150 -27.15 -3.36 13.74
N ILE A 151 -26.48 -3.17 12.58
CA ILE A 151 -27.08 -3.50 11.28
C ILE A 151 -26.30 -4.56 10.49
N TRP A 152 -25.04 -4.81 10.83
CA TRP A 152 -24.23 -5.85 10.20
C TRP A 152 -24.26 -7.12 11.07
N GLU A 153 -25.27 -7.95 10.85
CA GLU A 153 -25.57 -9.12 11.71
C GLU A 153 -24.42 -10.14 11.76
N ASP A 154 -23.76 -10.37 10.63
CA ASP A 154 -22.63 -11.30 10.45
C ASP A 154 -21.27 -10.58 10.46
N ARG A 155 -21.18 -9.42 11.11
CA ARG A 155 -19.94 -8.65 11.20
C ARG A 155 -18.81 -9.47 11.78
N PRO A 156 -17.67 -9.62 11.06
CA PRO A 156 -16.53 -10.38 11.55
C PRO A 156 -16.06 -9.93 12.95
N ALA A 157 -15.55 -10.86 13.74
CA ALA A 157 -14.91 -10.55 15.00
C ALA A 157 -13.59 -9.76 14.76
N VAL A 158 -13.07 -9.11 15.82
CA VAL A 158 -11.68 -8.61 15.80
C VAL A 158 -10.76 -9.83 15.63
N PRO A 159 -9.79 -9.79 14.72
CA PRO A 159 -8.89 -10.93 14.50
C PRO A 159 -8.17 -11.37 15.77
N ASP A 160 -8.00 -12.68 15.93
CA ASP A 160 -7.33 -13.30 17.06
C ASP A 160 -6.21 -14.28 16.65
N ASN A 161 -5.70 -14.13 15.42
CA ASN A 161 -4.61 -14.94 14.87
C ASN A 161 -3.36 -14.86 15.76
N LYS A 162 -2.62 -15.96 15.82
CA LYS A 162 -1.39 -16.02 16.63
C LYS A 162 -0.31 -15.13 16.05
N VAL A 163 0.51 -14.62 16.95
CA VAL A 163 1.68 -13.78 16.64
C VAL A 163 2.94 -14.63 16.76
N GLU A 164 3.90 -14.41 15.89
CA GLU A 164 5.20 -15.07 15.88
C GLU A 164 6.36 -14.07 15.98
N VAL A 165 7.50 -14.53 16.47
CA VAL A 165 8.73 -13.73 16.57
C VAL A 165 9.47 -13.75 15.25
N GLN A 166 9.78 -12.58 14.69
CA GLN A 166 10.67 -12.43 13.54
C GLN A 166 12.10 -12.81 13.96
N PRO A 167 12.74 -13.82 13.33
CA PRO A 167 14.10 -14.23 13.68
C PRO A 167 15.12 -13.08 13.59
N MET A 168 16.03 -13.00 14.56
CA MET A 168 17.05 -11.95 14.62
C MET A 168 17.94 -11.90 13.37
N CYS A 169 18.16 -13.04 12.70
CA CYS A 169 18.93 -13.09 11.46
C CYS A 169 18.24 -12.32 10.30
N TYR A 170 16.95 -12.05 10.39
CA TYR A 170 16.17 -11.26 9.43
C TYR A 170 15.90 -9.84 9.96
N ALA A 171 15.59 -9.70 11.26
CA ALA A 171 15.33 -8.41 11.89
C ALA A 171 16.58 -7.53 12.03
N GLY A 172 17.75 -8.13 12.27
CA GLY A 172 19.05 -7.47 12.35
C GLY A 172 19.28 -6.57 13.56
N GLU A 173 18.23 -6.20 14.29
CA GLU A 173 18.27 -5.34 15.49
C GLU A 173 17.24 -5.85 16.50
N SER A 174 17.59 -5.92 17.79
CA SER A 174 16.66 -6.34 18.85
C SER A 174 15.52 -5.31 19.06
N ALA A 175 14.39 -5.76 19.61
CA ALA A 175 13.29 -4.85 19.94
C ALA A 175 13.74 -3.83 21.01
N SER A 176 14.51 -4.25 22.01
CA SER A 176 15.07 -3.39 23.05
C SER A 176 16.01 -2.31 22.49
N ASP A 177 16.83 -2.62 21.47
CA ASP A 177 17.69 -1.63 20.80
C ASP A 177 16.89 -0.63 19.98
N LYS A 178 15.89 -1.09 19.22
CA LYS A 178 14.95 -0.23 18.47
C LYS A 178 14.21 0.71 19.40
N LEU A 179 13.67 0.21 20.51
CA LEU A 179 12.98 1.02 21.53
C LEU A 179 13.93 2.03 22.20
N SER A 180 15.17 1.65 22.47
CA SER A 180 16.20 2.54 22.98
C SER A 180 16.54 3.66 21.98
N ARG A 181 16.60 3.32 20.68
CA ARG A 181 16.79 4.27 19.59
C ARG A 181 15.59 5.22 19.46
N LEU A 182 14.38 4.70 19.57
CA LEU A 182 13.15 5.50 19.58
C LEU A 182 13.15 6.50 20.77
N ARG A 183 13.44 6.07 21.99
CA ARG A 183 13.52 6.95 23.15
C ARG A 183 14.52 8.09 22.96
N ARG A 184 15.66 7.83 22.31
CA ARG A 184 16.63 8.89 21.96
C ARG A 184 16.04 9.91 20.95
N GLN A 185 15.24 9.47 19.98
CA GLN A 185 14.56 10.40 19.06
C GLN A 185 13.47 11.21 19.79
N LEU A 186 12.67 10.57 20.64
CA LEU A 186 11.66 11.25 21.45
C LEU A 186 12.27 12.34 22.32
N SER A 187 13.39 12.05 23.00
CA SER A 187 14.11 13.05 23.81
C SER A 187 14.57 14.26 22.99
N ARG A 188 15.00 14.08 21.74
CA ARG A 188 15.36 15.19 20.84
C ARG A 188 14.17 16.07 20.48
N CYS A 189 12.98 15.50 20.47
CA CYS A 189 11.72 16.22 20.25
C CYS A 189 11.10 16.74 21.56
N HIS A 190 11.78 16.61 22.70
CA HIS A 190 11.24 16.95 24.03
C HIS A 190 9.99 16.15 24.43
N ALA A 191 9.86 14.93 23.91
CA ALA A 191 8.84 13.98 24.31
C ALA A 191 9.42 12.93 25.27
N ASP A 192 8.63 12.54 26.26
CA ASP A 192 9.01 11.50 27.23
C ASP A 192 8.49 10.13 26.79
N GLY A 193 7.46 10.10 25.95
CA GLY A 193 6.92 8.87 25.41
C GLY A 193 6.05 9.10 24.18
N MET A 194 5.49 8.00 23.66
CA MET A 194 4.73 7.98 22.42
C MET A 194 3.72 6.83 22.44
N LEU A 195 2.55 7.05 21.84
CA LEU A 195 1.68 5.96 21.42
C LEU A 195 1.93 5.65 19.94
N VAL A 196 2.34 4.43 19.65
CA VAL A 196 2.47 3.91 18.28
C VAL A 196 1.18 3.21 17.92
N CYS A 197 0.56 3.60 16.81
CA CYS A 197 -0.73 3.09 16.34
C CYS A 197 -0.60 2.28 15.06
N ALA A 198 0.29 2.65 14.13
CA ALA A 198 0.47 1.94 12.87
C ALA A 198 0.95 0.51 13.11
N LEU A 199 0.21 -0.47 12.53
CA LEU A 199 0.43 -1.89 12.81
C LEU A 199 1.81 -2.38 12.35
N ASP A 200 2.29 -1.88 11.23
CA ASP A 200 3.61 -2.22 10.68
C ASP A 200 4.76 -1.60 11.51
N ASP A 201 4.56 -0.41 12.08
CA ASP A 201 5.51 0.21 13.02
C ASP A 201 5.62 -0.59 14.31
N ILE A 202 4.47 -1.06 14.84
CA ILE A 202 4.43 -1.93 16.02
C ILE A 202 5.13 -3.25 15.73
N ALA A 203 4.81 -3.88 14.60
CA ALA A 203 5.42 -5.14 14.19
C ALA A 203 6.94 -5.02 14.01
N TRP A 204 7.41 -3.90 13.41
CA TRP A 204 8.84 -3.62 13.25
C TRP A 204 9.54 -3.36 14.58
N LEU A 205 8.96 -2.51 15.46
CA LEU A 205 9.55 -2.19 16.76
C LEU A 205 9.67 -3.40 17.68
N THR A 206 8.68 -4.29 17.63
CA THR A 206 8.61 -5.46 18.51
C THR A 206 9.25 -6.71 17.92
N ASN A 207 9.67 -6.70 16.66
CA ASN A 207 10.08 -7.89 15.90
C ASN A 207 9.02 -9.01 15.93
N LEU A 208 7.76 -8.64 15.91
CA LEU A 208 6.65 -9.60 15.84
C LEU A 208 5.97 -9.53 14.47
N ARG A 209 5.40 -10.66 14.06
CA ARG A 209 4.60 -10.76 12.84
C ARG A 209 3.29 -11.49 13.16
N GLY A 210 2.26 -11.20 12.40
CA GLY A 210 0.95 -11.84 12.52
C GLY A 210 0.24 -11.88 11.18
N THR A 211 -0.99 -12.35 11.14
CA THR A 211 -1.81 -12.54 9.93
C THR A 211 -3.21 -11.93 10.08
N ASP A 212 -3.33 -10.86 10.83
CA ASP A 212 -4.63 -10.21 11.06
C ASP A 212 -5.13 -9.41 9.87
N VAL A 213 -4.20 -8.98 9.01
CA VAL A 213 -4.47 -8.24 7.77
C VAL A 213 -4.04 -9.10 6.59
N HIS A 214 -4.90 -9.19 5.58
CA HIS A 214 -4.60 -9.92 4.35
C HIS A 214 -3.33 -9.36 3.69
N CYS A 215 -2.47 -10.23 3.22
CA CYS A 215 -1.20 -9.92 2.52
C CYS A 215 -0.15 -9.13 3.34
N THR A 216 -0.50 -8.66 4.54
CA THR A 216 0.39 -7.83 5.35
C THR A 216 0.69 -8.54 6.67
N PRO A 217 1.95 -8.87 6.99
CA PRO A 217 2.29 -9.68 8.15
C PRO A 217 2.28 -8.89 9.46
N VAL A 218 1.14 -8.31 9.80
CA VAL A 218 0.91 -7.47 10.99
C VAL A 218 -0.20 -8.04 11.89
N PHE A 219 -0.37 -7.46 13.04
CA PHE A 219 -1.36 -7.87 14.05
C PHE A 219 -1.96 -6.65 14.74
N VAL A 220 -3.22 -6.73 15.10
CA VAL A 220 -3.98 -5.65 15.76
C VAL A 220 -3.47 -5.46 17.20
N ALA A 221 -2.82 -4.32 17.46
CA ALA A 221 -2.27 -3.94 18.75
C ALA A 221 -1.97 -2.43 18.79
N TYR A 222 -1.74 -1.89 20.00
CA TYR A 222 -1.12 -0.59 20.24
C TYR A 222 0.16 -0.78 21.04
N LEU A 223 1.14 0.12 20.88
CA LEU A 223 2.35 0.11 21.66
C LEU A 223 2.53 1.47 22.36
N LEU A 224 2.45 1.48 23.67
CA LEU A 224 2.75 2.68 24.47
C LEU A 224 4.19 2.62 24.97
N VAL A 225 5.00 3.54 24.50
CA VAL A 225 6.41 3.69 24.90
C VAL A 225 6.49 4.85 25.88
N ALA A 226 6.86 4.55 27.12
CA ALA A 226 7.13 5.51 28.17
C ALA A 226 8.64 5.57 28.46
N PRO A 227 9.13 6.51 29.31
CA PRO A 227 10.56 6.64 29.58
C PRO A 227 11.21 5.34 30.07
N ASP A 228 10.59 4.67 31.01
CA ASP A 228 11.14 3.51 31.71
C ASP A 228 10.41 2.19 31.40
N GLU A 229 9.29 2.25 30.67
CA GLU A 229 8.49 1.08 30.35
C GLU A 229 7.99 1.11 28.90
N THR A 230 7.65 -0.06 28.38
CA THR A 230 6.96 -0.23 27.10
C THR A 230 5.87 -1.26 27.31
N THR A 231 4.64 -0.96 26.88
CA THR A 231 3.50 -1.87 27.02
C THR A 231 2.82 -2.09 25.68
N LEU A 232 2.73 -3.37 25.29
CA LEU A 232 1.98 -3.82 24.13
C LEU A 232 0.52 -4.11 24.54
N TYR A 233 -0.42 -3.35 24.00
CA TYR A 233 -1.86 -3.51 24.19
C TYR A 233 -2.41 -4.40 23.09
N ILE A 234 -2.69 -5.68 23.39
CA ILE A 234 -3.05 -6.70 22.43
C ILE A 234 -4.08 -7.66 23.02
N ASN A 235 -4.86 -8.35 22.18
CA ASN A 235 -5.60 -9.52 22.65
C ASN A 235 -4.61 -10.60 23.11
N LYS A 236 -4.58 -10.88 24.42
CA LYS A 236 -3.60 -11.79 25.04
C LYS A 236 -3.70 -13.23 24.50
N GLU A 237 -4.84 -13.61 23.93
CA GLU A 237 -5.02 -14.93 23.30
C GLU A 237 -4.13 -15.13 22.06
N LYS A 238 -3.67 -14.07 21.43
CA LYS A 238 -2.72 -14.14 20.29
C LYS A 238 -1.31 -14.59 20.70
N LEU A 239 -0.95 -14.42 21.97
CA LEU A 239 0.40 -14.62 22.46
C LEU A 239 0.63 -16.07 22.90
N THR A 240 1.61 -16.73 22.28
CA THR A 240 2.10 -18.01 22.72
C THR A 240 3.06 -17.86 23.92
N PRO A 241 3.33 -18.92 24.70
CA PRO A 241 4.32 -18.86 25.77
C PRO A 241 5.71 -18.39 25.30
N GLU A 242 6.11 -18.79 24.09
CA GLU A 242 7.37 -18.36 23.45
C GLU A 242 7.39 -16.84 23.22
N VAL A 243 6.32 -16.29 22.64
CA VAL A 243 6.21 -14.83 22.39
C VAL A 243 6.17 -14.06 23.71
N LEU A 244 5.50 -14.58 24.74
CA LEU A 244 5.48 -13.94 26.07
C LEU A 244 6.88 -13.91 26.71
N GLU A 245 7.64 -15.00 26.60
CA GLU A 245 9.01 -15.07 27.10
C GLU A 245 9.93 -14.11 26.32
N TYR A 246 9.80 -14.06 25.01
CA TYR A 246 10.50 -13.12 24.15
C TYR A 246 10.22 -11.66 24.55
N LEU A 247 8.95 -11.25 24.63
CA LEU A 247 8.54 -9.89 25.02
C LEU A 247 9.12 -9.51 26.40
N LYS A 248 9.05 -10.43 27.36
CA LYS A 248 9.65 -10.24 28.68
C LYS A 248 11.16 -10.04 28.61
N GLY A 249 11.85 -10.81 27.77
CA GLY A 249 13.29 -10.68 27.51
C GLY A 249 13.67 -9.34 26.91
N GLU A 250 12.80 -8.78 26.05
CA GLU A 250 12.96 -7.47 25.41
C GLU A 250 12.48 -6.29 26.27
N GLY A 251 11.99 -6.56 27.50
CA GLY A 251 11.48 -5.53 28.41
C GLY A 251 10.13 -4.92 28.01
N ILE A 252 9.32 -5.67 27.27
CA ILE A 252 7.99 -5.24 26.81
C ILE A 252 6.91 -5.91 27.68
N GLY A 253 6.16 -5.09 28.41
CA GLY A 253 4.96 -5.53 29.12
C GLY A 253 3.78 -5.78 28.18
N VAL A 254 2.79 -6.52 28.66
CA VAL A 254 1.59 -6.85 27.88
C VAL A 254 0.33 -6.52 28.65
N ASP A 255 -0.61 -5.82 28.02
CA ASP A 255 -1.92 -5.57 28.56
C ASP A 255 -3.04 -5.75 27.54
N SER A 256 -4.31 -5.66 27.97
CA SER A 256 -5.47 -5.86 27.12
C SER A 256 -5.58 -4.74 26.07
N TYR A 257 -5.87 -5.09 24.83
CA TYR A 257 -6.11 -4.13 23.73
C TYR A 257 -7.11 -3.03 24.10
N ALA A 258 -8.19 -3.38 24.81
CA ALA A 258 -9.23 -2.44 25.21
C ALA A 258 -8.76 -1.38 26.23
N ASP A 259 -7.67 -1.63 26.93
CA ASP A 259 -7.20 -0.79 28.03
C ASP A 259 -6.33 0.40 27.58
N VAL A 260 -5.95 0.48 26.28
CA VAL A 260 -5.09 1.56 25.75
C VAL A 260 -5.63 2.96 26.04
N ALA A 261 -6.94 3.18 25.87
CA ALA A 261 -7.57 4.47 26.16
C ALA A 261 -7.54 4.80 27.67
N HIS A 262 -7.62 3.78 28.54
CA HIS A 262 -7.45 3.93 29.98
C HIS A 262 -6.00 4.30 30.31
N ALA A 263 -5.04 3.60 29.74
CA ALA A 263 -3.62 3.87 29.93
C ALA A 263 -3.23 5.30 29.50
N LEU A 264 -3.73 5.76 28.35
CA LEU A 264 -3.54 7.16 27.93
C LEU A 264 -4.08 8.15 28.95
N ARG A 265 -5.30 7.95 29.48
CA ARG A 265 -5.87 8.85 30.49
C ARG A 265 -5.06 8.92 31.78
N HIS A 266 -4.25 7.90 32.07
CA HIS A 266 -3.44 7.76 33.29
C HIS A 266 -1.93 7.81 32.99
N TYR A 267 -1.53 8.26 31.79
CA TYR A 267 -0.13 8.44 31.45
C TYR A 267 0.53 9.44 32.41
N HIS A 268 1.67 9.05 32.99
CA HIS A 268 2.28 9.78 34.09
C HIS A 268 3.50 10.63 33.72
N ALA A 269 4.11 10.40 32.56
CA ALA A 269 5.24 11.20 32.10
C ALA A 269 4.78 12.60 31.65
N TYR A 270 5.71 13.54 31.47
CA TYR A 270 5.38 14.94 31.26
C TYR A 270 4.80 15.23 29.87
N ASN A 271 5.50 14.76 28.81
CA ASN A 271 5.11 15.00 27.42
C ASN A 271 4.89 13.68 26.69
N ILE A 272 3.78 13.54 25.98
CA ILE A 272 3.54 12.41 25.07
C ILE A 272 3.46 12.89 23.62
N LEU A 273 4.23 12.26 22.72
CA LEU A 273 4.11 12.47 21.29
C LEU A 273 2.95 11.64 20.75
N LEU A 274 2.02 12.30 20.09
CA LEU A 274 0.93 11.67 19.32
C LEU A 274 0.93 12.25 17.91
N ASP A 275 1.15 11.39 16.92
CA ASP A 275 1.04 11.80 15.52
C ASP A 275 -0.44 11.96 15.13
N PRO A 276 -0.90 13.15 14.77
CA PRO A 276 -2.29 13.36 14.42
C PRO A 276 -2.74 12.63 13.14
N ASN A 277 -1.82 12.17 12.31
CA ASN A 277 -2.13 11.40 11.10
C ASN A 277 -2.24 9.88 11.36
N GLU A 278 -1.69 9.39 12.49
CA GLU A 278 -1.72 7.97 12.85
C GLU A 278 -2.70 7.69 13.99
N VAL A 279 -2.72 8.57 15.02
CA VAL A 279 -3.57 8.37 16.20
C VAL A 279 -5.02 8.67 15.85
N ASN A 280 -5.91 7.71 16.04
CA ASN A 280 -7.33 7.91 15.79
C ASN A 280 -7.95 8.96 16.73
N TYR A 281 -9.04 9.57 16.28
CA TYR A 281 -9.67 10.69 16.99
C TYR A 281 -10.13 10.32 18.41
N THR A 282 -10.61 9.10 18.62
CA THR A 282 -11.08 8.62 19.93
C THR A 282 -9.92 8.57 20.95
N LEU A 283 -8.75 8.05 20.55
CA LEU A 283 -7.56 8.02 21.40
C LEU A 283 -6.96 9.40 21.61
N MET A 284 -6.93 10.25 20.58
CA MET A 284 -6.52 11.66 20.75
C MET A 284 -7.39 12.39 21.78
N ARG A 285 -8.70 12.14 21.77
CA ARG A 285 -9.62 12.68 22.78
C ARG A 285 -9.38 12.09 24.18
N ALA A 286 -9.01 10.81 24.27
CA ALA A 286 -8.65 10.20 25.56
C ALA A 286 -7.42 10.88 26.19
N ALA A 287 -6.48 11.34 25.36
CA ALA A 287 -5.27 12.07 25.77
C ALA A 287 -5.50 13.56 26.06
N SER A 288 -6.72 14.09 25.98
CA SER A 288 -7.02 15.53 26.04
C SER A 288 -6.58 16.27 27.34
N LYS A 289 -6.26 15.53 28.40
CA LYS A 289 -5.75 16.09 29.66
C LYS A 289 -4.24 16.01 29.79
N LEU A 290 -3.56 15.38 28.82
CA LEU A 290 -2.12 15.24 28.79
C LEU A 290 -1.46 16.45 28.11
N ASN A 291 -0.17 16.62 28.34
CA ASN A 291 0.64 17.52 27.55
C ASN A 291 1.06 16.81 26.24
N VAL A 292 0.21 16.94 25.22
CA VAL A 292 0.40 16.26 23.92
C VAL A 292 1.28 17.10 23.02
N LEU A 293 2.40 16.52 22.59
CA LEU A 293 3.22 17.01 21.50
C LEU A 293 2.67 16.42 20.19
N ARG A 294 2.02 17.26 19.39
CA ARG A 294 1.49 16.85 18.07
C ARG A 294 2.58 16.99 17.01
N ALA A 295 3.18 15.88 16.64
CA ALA A 295 4.27 15.83 15.68
C ALA A 295 4.26 14.48 14.94
N PRO A 296 4.87 14.41 13.73
CA PRO A 296 5.03 13.15 13.03
C PRO A 296 5.79 12.11 13.85
N SER A 297 5.37 10.84 13.74
CA SER A 297 6.06 9.69 14.30
C SER A 297 7.49 9.59 13.73
N PRO A 298 8.52 9.37 14.56
CA PRO A 298 9.87 9.09 14.06
C PRO A 298 10.03 7.66 13.55
N VAL A 299 9.11 6.75 13.85
CA VAL A 299 9.24 5.30 13.57
C VAL A 299 9.27 5.01 12.07
N PRO A 300 8.39 5.59 11.22
CA PRO A 300 8.44 5.34 9.78
C PRO A 300 9.81 5.63 9.16
N MET A 301 10.47 6.74 9.53
CA MET A 301 11.80 7.07 9.03
C MET A 301 12.88 6.12 9.58
N MET A 302 12.75 5.66 10.83
CA MET A 302 13.67 4.68 11.42
C MET A 302 13.59 3.31 10.73
N LYS A 303 12.38 2.90 10.31
CA LYS A 303 12.07 1.66 9.59
C LYS A 303 12.45 1.73 8.12
N ALA A 304 12.27 2.88 7.49
CA ALA A 304 12.55 3.10 6.06
C ALA A 304 14.01 2.85 5.71
N VAL A 305 14.96 3.23 6.57
CA VAL A 305 16.40 2.97 6.39
C VAL A 305 16.74 1.57 6.87
N LYS A 306 16.84 0.63 5.94
CA LYS A 306 17.06 -0.80 6.20
C LYS A 306 18.47 -1.04 6.77
N ASN A 307 18.57 -1.94 7.76
CA ASN A 307 19.85 -2.42 8.24
C ASN A 307 20.45 -3.49 7.29
N GLU A 308 21.67 -3.93 7.56
CA GLU A 308 22.39 -4.90 6.71
C GLU A 308 21.66 -6.24 6.58
N ALA A 309 20.99 -6.72 7.65
CA ALA A 309 20.26 -7.97 7.62
C ALA A 309 18.99 -7.85 6.76
N GLU A 310 18.25 -6.76 6.89
CA GLU A 310 17.07 -6.46 6.06
C GLU A 310 17.45 -6.30 4.58
N ILE A 311 18.55 -5.57 4.27
CA ILE A 311 19.06 -5.44 2.88
C ILE A 311 19.44 -6.80 2.29
N LYS A 312 20.14 -7.64 3.09
CA LYS A 312 20.49 -9.00 2.68
C LYS A 312 19.23 -9.84 2.45
N GLY A 313 18.24 -9.70 3.33
CA GLY A 313 16.94 -10.35 3.19
C GLY A 313 16.23 -9.98 1.90
N PHE A 314 16.12 -8.68 1.57
CA PHE A 314 15.56 -8.21 0.30
C PHE A 314 16.28 -8.84 -0.90
N ARG A 315 17.61 -8.82 -0.93
CA ARG A 315 18.37 -9.43 -2.03
C ARG A 315 18.07 -10.93 -2.18
N ASN A 316 17.94 -11.65 -1.07
CA ASN A 316 17.59 -13.08 -1.08
C ASN A 316 16.14 -13.32 -1.53
N ALA A 317 15.19 -12.50 -1.07
CA ALA A 317 13.80 -12.56 -1.48
C ALA A 317 13.67 -12.33 -2.99
N MET A 318 14.37 -11.32 -3.53
CA MET A 318 14.35 -11.01 -4.95
C MET A 318 15.00 -12.10 -5.83
N LEU A 319 15.98 -12.84 -5.33
CA LEU A 319 16.53 -14.02 -6.01
C LEU A 319 15.46 -15.12 -6.13
N ARG A 320 14.75 -15.44 -5.03
CA ARG A 320 13.70 -16.46 -5.03
C ARG A 320 12.51 -16.04 -5.92
N ASP A 321 12.07 -14.80 -5.78
CA ASP A 321 11.00 -14.26 -6.61
C ASP A 321 11.37 -14.24 -8.09
N GLY A 322 12.63 -13.90 -8.42
CA GLY A 322 13.17 -13.93 -9.77
C GLY A 322 13.15 -15.33 -10.40
N VAL A 323 13.41 -16.38 -9.61
CA VAL A 323 13.26 -17.78 -10.05
C VAL A 323 11.79 -18.09 -10.36
N ALA A 324 10.86 -17.72 -9.47
CA ALA A 324 9.43 -17.92 -9.69
C ALA A 324 8.94 -17.16 -10.93
N MET A 325 9.33 -15.90 -11.09
CA MET A 325 9.00 -15.08 -12.25
C MET A 325 9.59 -15.64 -13.57
N THR A 326 10.82 -16.12 -13.55
CA THR A 326 11.45 -16.75 -14.73
C THR A 326 10.65 -17.98 -15.18
N ARG A 327 10.29 -18.86 -14.25
CA ARG A 327 9.46 -20.05 -14.51
C ARG A 327 8.09 -19.67 -15.03
N PHE A 328 7.48 -18.65 -14.45
CA PHE A 328 6.19 -18.14 -14.87
C PHE A 328 6.24 -17.57 -16.30
N LEU A 329 7.19 -16.69 -16.61
CA LEU A 329 7.29 -16.09 -17.94
C LEU A 329 7.59 -17.11 -19.03
N ARG A 330 8.45 -18.10 -18.73
CA ARG A 330 8.73 -19.23 -19.62
C ARG A 330 7.47 -20.05 -19.92
N TRP A 331 6.62 -20.26 -18.92
CA TRP A 331 5.38 -21.02 -19.04
C TRP A 331 4.27 -20.26 -19.76
N LEU A 332 4.16 -18.93 -19.57
CA LEU A 332 2.97 -18.14 -19.91
C LEU A 332 2.61 -18.18 -21.39
N LYS A 333 3.54 -17.78 -22.29
CA LYS A 333 3.22 -17.68 -23.73
C LYS A 333 2.83 -19.05 -24.33
N PRO A 334 3.58 -20.15 -24.12
CA PRO A 334 3.16 -21.47 -24.59
C PRO A 334 1.81 -21.95 -24.03
N ALA A 335 1.52 -21.63 -22.77
CA ALA A 335 0.25 -22.01 -22.16
C ALA A 335 -0.94 -21.26 -22.77
N VAL A 336 -0.77 -19.97 -23.07
CA VAL A 336 -1.80 -19.16 -23.74
C VAL A 336 -2.02 -19.63 -25.19
N GLU A 337 -0.96 -20.00 -25.91
CA GLU A 337 -1.07 -20.58 -27.26
C GLU A 337 -1.83 -21.90 -27.28
N GLN A 338 -1.69 -22.73 -26.24
CA GLN A 338 -2.46 -23.96 -26.08
C GLN A 338 -3.94 -23.69 -25.74
N GLY A 339 -4.26 -22.48 -25.26
CA GLY A 339 -5.62 -22.07 -24.89
C GLY A 339 -6.03 -22.46 -23.48
N GLY A 340 -7.14 -21.90 -23.02
CA GLY A 340 -7.75 -22.22 -21.73
C GLY A 340 -7.18 -21.41 -20.54
N GLN A 341 -6.24 -20.49 -20.77
CA GLN A 341 -5.75 -19.61 -19.72
C GLN A 341 -6.64 -18.37 -19.59
N THR A 342 -6.82 -17.91 -18.35
CA THR A 342 -7.56 -16.71 -17.97
C THR A 342 -6.72 -15.85 -17.04
N GLU A 343 -7.15 -14.63 -16.75
CA GLU A 343 -6.48 -13.73 -15.81
C GLU A 343 -6.32 -14.38 -14.43
N MET A 344 -7.37 -15.01 -13.90
CA MET A 344 -7.31 -15.74 -12.62
C MET A 344 -6.36 -16.95 -12.72
N SER A 345 -6.42 -17.74 -13.79
CA SER A 345 -5.58 -18.94 -13.89
C SER A 345 -4.08 -18.63 -13.95
N ILE A 346 -3.68 -17.50 -14.55
CA ILE A 346 -2.27 -17.11 -14.57
C ILE A 346 -1.82 -16.51 -13.22
N ALA A 347 -2.71 -15.83 -12.50
CA ALA A 347 -2.46 -15.38 -11.14
C ALA A 347 -2.24 -16.58 -10.20
N ASP A 348 -3.11 -17.60 -10.27
CA ASP A 348 -2.98 -18.86 -9.51
C ASP A 348 -1.67 -19.59 -9.84
N LYS A 349 -1.28 -19.59 -11.12
CA LYS A 349 -0.02 -20.22 -11.54
C LYS A 349 1.19 -19.51 -10.95
N LEU A 350 1.17 -18.18 -10.91
CA LEU A 350 2.25 -17.40 -10.32
C LEU A 350 2.33 -17.63 -8.81
N LEU A 351 1.20 -17.63 -8.11
CA LEU A 351 1.12 -17.97 -6.69
C LEU A 351 1.71 -19.36 -6.41
N GLN A 352 1.36 -20.38 -7.22
CA GLN A 352 1.92 -21.72 -7.10
C GLN A 352 3.45 -21.70 -7.17
N LEU A 353 4.03 -21.02 -8.17
CA LEU A 353 5.48 -20.97 -8.38
C LEU A 353 6.21 -20.20 -7.25
N ARG A 354 5.59 -19.17 -6.69
CA ARG A 354 6.10 -18.45 -5.50
C ARG A 354 6.04 -19.33 -4.25
N ALA A 355 4.94 -20.08 -4.08
CA ALA A 355 4.78 -20.99 -2.94
C ALA A 355 5.79 -22.15 -2.93
N GLU A 356 6.39 -22.49 -4.07
CA GLU A 356 7.48 -23.47 -4.18
C GLU A 356 8.82 -22.92 -3.66
N GLN A 357 8.94 -21.59 -3.47
CA GLN A 357 10.17 -20.97 -3.02
C GLN A 357 10.35 -21.06 -1.50
N PRO A 358 11.59 -21.26 -1.01
CA PRO A 358 11.85 -21.25 0.43
C PRO A 358 11.43 -19.92 1.09
N LEU A 359 10.98 -19.97 2.32
CA LEU A 359 10.57 -18.84 3.15
C LEU A 359 9.33 -18.08 2.64
N PHE A 360 8.64 -18.57 1.62
CA PHE A 360 7.37 -18.01 1.18
C PHE A 360 6.32 -18.11 2.29
N ARG A 361 5.56 -17.05 2.50
CA ARG A 361 4.49 -16.98 3.50
C ARG A 361 3.13 -16.66 2.87
N ASP A 362 3.09 -15.67 2.00
CA ASP A 362 1.86 -15.21 1.33
C ASP A 362 2.21 -14.34 0.11
N VAL A 363 1.22 -13.84 -0.60
CA VAL A 363 1.40 -12.70 -1.53
C VAL A 363 1.55 -11.40 -0.73
N SER A 364 2.18 -10.39 -1.30
CA SER A 364 2.29 -9.06 -0.66
C SER A 364 1.08 -8.17 -0.93
N PHE A 365 0.30 -8.50 -1.97
CA PHE A 365 -1.01 -7.98 -2.33
C PHE A 365 -1.65 -8.93 -3.36
N ASP A 366 -2.96 -8.80 -3.57
CA ASP A 366 -3.67 -9.63 -4.55
C ASP A 366 -3.17 -9.33 -5.95
N THR A 367 -2.84 -10.40 -6.71
CA THR A 367 -2.22 -10.27 -8.02
C THR A 367 -3.14 -9.55 -9.00
N ILE A 368 -2.67 -8.45 -9.56
CA ILE A 368 -3.30 -7.75 -10.68
C ILE A 368 -2.86 -8.45 -11.97
N ALA A 369 -3.79 -9.08 -12.65
CA ALA A 369 -3.56 -9.70 -13.96
C ALA A 369 -4.60 -9.15 -14.95
N GLY A 370 -4.25 -8.09 -15.67
CA GLY A 370 -5.17 -7.40 -16.59
C GLY A 370 -4.81 -7.62 -18.05
N TYR A 371 -5.66 -8.35 -18.77
CA TYR A 371 -5.50 -8.58 -20.21
C TYR A 371 -6.19 -7.49 -21.01
N GLU A 372 -5.46 -6.88 -21.97
CA GLU A 372 -5.96 -5.83 -22.85
C GLU A 372 -6.67 -4.71 -22.07
N GLN A 373 -7.97 -4.50 -22.25
CA GLN A 373 -8.74 -3.43 -21.61
C GLN A 373 -8.72 -3.47 -20.07
N HIS A 374 -8.56 -4.64 -19.45
CA HIS A 374 -8.46 -4.76 -18.01
C HIS A 374 -7.14 -4.24 -17.47
N GLY A 375 -6.06 -4.29 -18.27
CA GLY A 375 -4.78 -3.65 -17.95
C GLY A 375 -4.88 -2.13 -17.81
N ALA A 376 -5.93 -1.48 -18.35
CA ALA A 376 -6.17 -0.06 -18.15
C ALA A 376 -6.76 0.29 -16.77
N ILE A 377 -7.19 -0.71 -16.00
CA ILE A 377 -7.70 -0.53 -14.64
C ILE A 377 -6.50 -0.71 -13.69
N VAL A 378 -6.00 0.38 -13.13
CA VAL A 378 -4.70 0.43 -12.42
C VAL A 378 -4.59 -0.62 -11.31
N HIS A 379 -5.64 -0.76 -10.48
CA HIS A 379 -5.76 -1.79 -9.45
C HIS A 379 -6.92 -2.73 -9.83
N TYR A 380 -6.71 -3.49 -10.92
CA TYR A 380 -7.67 -4.48 -11.37
C TYR A 380 -7.54 -5.76 -10.55
N GLU A 381 -8.66 -6.24 -10.06
CA GLU A 381 -8.77 -7.55 -9.44
C GLU A 381 -9.77 -8.39 -10.26
N ALA A 382 -9.28 -9.49 -10.84
CA ALA A 382 -10.12 -10.41 -11.59
C ALA A 382 -11.06 -11.16 -10.66
N THR A 383 -12.35 -11.22 -11.03
CA THR A 383 -13.37 -12.00 -10.32
C THR A 383 -13.97 -13.04 -11.27
N GLU A 384 -14.69 -14.03 -10.74
CA GLU A 384 -15.39 -15.01 -11.59
C GLU A 384 -16.27 -14.37 -12.68
N GLN A 385 -16.77 -13.15 -12.45
CA GLN A 385 -17.63 -12.42 -13.38
C GLN A 385 -16.84 -11.59 -14.42
N THR A 386 -15.61 -11.20 -14.09
CA THR A 386 -14.79 -10.33 -14.96
C THR A 386 -13.63 -11.06 -15.62
N ASP A 387 -13.30 -12.28 -15.18
CA ASP A 387 -12.17 -13.10 -15.60
C ASP A 387 -12.12 -13.27 -17.12
N ALA A 388 -11.14 -12.64 -17.76
CA ALA A 388 -10.99 -12.67 -19.22
C ALA A 388 -10.13 -13.85 -19.69
N ALA A 389 -10.57 -14.52 -20.75
CA ALA A 389 -9.78 -15.54 -21.43
C ALA A 389 -8.63 -14.90 -22.22
N LEU A 390 -7.39 -15.32 -21.95
CA LEU A 390 -6.20 -14.87 -22.66
C LEU A 390 -6.12 -15.47 -24.06
N LYS A 391 -5.63 -14.67 -25.01
CA LYS A 391 -5.44 -15.08 -26.40
C LYS A 391 -3.99 -14.80 -26.84
N PRO A 392 -3.45 -15.50 -27.86
CA PRO A 392 -2.06 -15.30 -28.31
C PRO A 392 -1.90 -14.01 -29.14
N HIS A 393 -2.33 -12.89 -28.60
CA HIS A 393 -2.13 -11.53 -29.13
C HIS A 393 -2.30 -10.50 -28.01
N GLY A 394 -1.88 -9.27 -28.25
CA GLY A 394 -2.05 -8.14 -27.34
C GLY A 394 -1.17 -8.22 -26.10
N LEU A 395 -1.52 -7.44 -25.08
CA LEU A 395 -0.75 -7.26 -23.86
C LEU A 395 -1.49 -7.80 -22.63
N VAL A 396 -0.76 -8.42 -21.72
CA VAL A 396 -1.20 -8.66 -20.34
C VAL A 396 -0.29 -7.92 -19.39
N LEU A 397 -0.88 -7.12 -18.49
CA LEU A 397 -0.21 -6.47 -17.39
C LEU A 397 -0.33 -7.38 -16.16
N ILE A 398 0.79 -7.71 -15.53
CA ILE A 398 0.84 -8.53 -14.32
C ILE A 398 1.63 -7.76 -13.28
N ASP A 399 0.93 -7.35 -12.21
CA ASP A 399 1.49 -6.70 -11.05
C ASP A 399 1.26 -7.60 -9.83
N SER A 400 2.33 -7.91 -9.11
CA SER A 400 2.31 -8.97 -8.10
C SER A 400 3.52 -8.92 -7.19
N GLY A 401 3.37 -9.48 -6.00
CA GLY A 401 4.47 -9.59 -5.07
C GLY A 401 4.29 -10.74 -4.08
N ALA A 402 5.31 -10.99 -3.28
CA ALA A 402 5.33 -12.02 -2.26
C ALA A 402 5.87 -11.53 -0.94
N GLN A 403 5.37 -12.11 0.14
CA GLN A 403 5.94 -12.04 1.48
C GLN A 403 6.84 -13.26 1.69
N TYR A 404 8.14 -13.01 1.80
CA TYR A 404 9.12 -13.98 2.30
C TYR A 404 9.53 -13.58 3.72
N GLU A 405 9.89 -14.52 4.58
CA GLU A 405 10.26 -14.22 5.98
C GLU A 405 11.38 -13.18 6.12
N ASP A 406 12.19 -13.00 5.08
CA ASP A 406 13.32 -12.09 5.05
C ASP A 406 13.15 -10.89 4.12
N GLY A 407 11.99 -10.73 3.45
CA GLY A 407 11.73 -9.58 2.60
C GLY A 407 10.39 -9.64 1.87
N THR A 408 9.94 -8.49 1.42
CA THR A 408 8.72 -8.32 0.61
C THR A 408 9.10 -8.00 -0.82
N THR A 409 8.41 -8.56 -1.81
CA THR A 409 8.63 -8.24 -3.23
C THR A 409 7.43 -7.53 -3.82
N ASP A 410 7.73 -6.71 -4.83
CA ASP A 410 6.78 -5.95 -5.62
C ASP A 410 7.34 -5.81 -7.04
N ILE A 411 6.55 -6.18 -8.04
CA ILE A 411 6.97 -6.19 -9.43
C ILE A 411 5.80 -6.08 -10.39
N THR A 412 5.89 -5.21 -11.38
CA THR A 412 5.02 -5.25 -12.56
C THR A 412 5.79 -5.58 -13.83
N ARG A 413 5.21 -6.47 -14.63
CA ARG A 413 5.61 -6.71 -16.03
C ARG A 413 4.40 -6.67 -16.94
N THR A 414 4.52 -5.91 -18.03
CA THR A 414 3.59 -5.98 -19.15
C THR A 414 4.19 -6.88 -20.25
N ILE A 415 3.47 -7.88 -20.69
CA ILE A 415 3.96 -8.97 -21.53
C ILE A 415 3.13 -9.05 -22.82
N ALA A 416 3.79 -9.08 -23.95
CA ALA A 416 3.14 -9.36 -25.23
C ALA A 416 2.84 -10.86 -25.36
N LEU A 417 1.57 -11.23 -25.46
CA LEU A 417 1.15 -12.63 -25.65
C LEU A 417 1.24 -13.11 -27.11
N GLY A 418 1.64 -12.22 -28.00
CA GLY A 418 1.82 -12.47 -29.43
C GLY A 418 1.98 -11.17 -30.20
N SER A 419 1.23 -10.98 -31.29
CA SER A 419 1.27 -9.73 -32.05
C SER A 419 0.69 -8.56 -31.24
N VAL A 420 1.33 -7.41 -31.33
CA VAL A 420 0.89 -6.16 -30.69
C VAL A 420 0.74 -5.06 -31.73
N SER A 421 -0.13 -4.08 -31.49
CA SER A 421 -0.34 -2.93 -32.37
C SER A 421 0.82 -1.93 -32.28
N GLU A 422 0.91 -1.02 -33.25
CA GLU A 422 1.87 0.10 -33.21
C GLU A 422 1.63 1.01 -32.00
N GLU A 423 0.37 1.24 -31.63
CA GLU A 423 0.01 2.02 -30.46
C GLU A 423 0.49 1.34 -29.16
N GLN A 424 0.29 0.02 -29.03
CA GLN A 424 0.79 -0.75 -27.89
C GLN A 424 2.32 -0.69 -27.82
N ARG A 425 3.05 -0.82 -28.92
CA ARG A 425 4.51 -0.67 -28.96
C ARG A 425 4.95 0.71 -28.49
N ARG A 426 4.33 1.75 -29.05
CA ARG A 426 4.66 3.13 -28.70
C ARG A 426 4.44 3.40 -27.20
N VAL A 427 3.28 3.04 -26.66
CA VAL A 427 2.93 3.27 -25.25
C VAL A 427 3.85 2.45 -24.34
N TYR A 428 4.09 1.19 -24.66
CA TYR A 428 5.02 0.33 -23.92
C TYR A 428 6.43 0.95 -23.85
N THR A 429 6.93 1.43 -24.98
CA THR A 429 8.27 2.02 -25.04
C THR A 429 8.35 3.34 -24.30
N LEU A 430 7.29 4.17 -24.31
CA LEU A 430 7.25 5.42 -23.52
C LEU A 430 7.32 5.14 -22.01
N VAL A 431 6.61 4.11 -21.53
CA VAL A 431 6.68 3.68 -20.13
C VAL A 431 8.07 3.16 -19.79
N LEU A 432 8.64 2.29 -20.65
CA LEU A 432 10.00 1.78 -20.49
C LEU A 432 11.05 2.90 -20.42
N LYS A 433 10.92 3.94 -21.25
CA LYS A 433 11.82 5.10 -21.18
C LYS A 433 11.74 5.81 -19.84
N GLY A 434 10.53 6.02 -19.32
CA GLY A 434 10.33 6.62 -18.00
C GLY A 434 11.00 5.81 -16.90
N TYR A 435 10.75 4.50 -16.88
CA TYR A 435 11.37 3.55 -15.97
C TYR A 435 12.92 3.58 -16.06
N LEU A 436 13.50 3.50 -17.25
CA LEU A 436 14.96 3.52 -17.42
C LEU A 436 15.59 4.84 -16.96
N GLN A 437 14.93 5.98 -17.20
CA GLN A 437 15.41 7.29 -16.79
C GLN A 437 15.42 7.44 -15.26
N LEU A 438 14.39 6.95 -14.55
CA LEU A 438 14.35 7.02 -13.09
C LEU A 438 15.34 6.04 -12.47
N GLN A 439 15.34 4.76 -12.88
CA GLN A 439 16.22 3.73 -12.34
C GLN A 439 17.71 4.12 -12.42
N ASN A 440 18.12 4.82 -13.48
CA ASN A 440 19.52 5.20 -13.70
C ASN A 440 19.88 6.60 -13.17
N LEU A 441 18.93 7.30 -12.52
CA LEU A 441 19.14 8.64 -11.99
C LEU A 441 20.19 8.65 -10.86
N LYS A 442 21.00 9.72 -10.84
CA LYS A 442 21.91 10.07 -9.74
C LYS A 442 21.38 11.35 -9.10
N PHE A 443 21.31 11.39 -7.77
CA PHE A 443 20.68 12.50 -7.06
C PHE A 443 21.38 12.81 -5.72
N PRO A 444 21.23 14.03 -5.18
CA PRO A 444 21.82 14.40 -3.89
C PRO A 444 21.16 13.63 -2.73
N ASP A 445 21.96 13.23 -1.72
CA ASP A 445 21.45 12.69 -0.46
C ASP A 445 20.49 13.69 0.21
N GLY A 446 19.32 13.22 0.62
CA GLY A 446 18.26 14.04 1.20
C GLY A 446 17.32 14.71 0.19
N ALA A 447 17.43 14.41 -1.11
CA ALA A 447 16.43 14.83 -2.08
C ALA A 447 15.06 14.20 -1.74
N ALA A 448 13.97 14.94 -1.90
CA ALA A 448 12.62 14.38 -1.80
C ALA A 448 12.23 13.68 -3.11
N GLY A 449 11.46 12.60 -3.02
CA GLY A 449 11.05 11.84 -4.21
C GLY A 449 10.27 12.67 -5.24
N THR A 450 9.55 13.72 -4.81
CA THR A 450 8.89 14.68 -5.71
C THR A 450 9.85 15.37 -6.69
N GLN A 451 11.13 15.53 -6.30
CA GLN A 451 12.15 16.13 -7.17
C GLN A 451 12.60 15.14 -8.27
N LEU A 452 12.41 13.85 -8.08
CA LEU A 452 12.84 12.79 -9.00
C LEU A 452 11.72 12.31 -9.93
N ASP A 453 10.46 12.48 -9.55
CA ASP A 453 9.27 11.98 -10.24
C ASP A 453 9.20 12.39 -11.72
N ALA A 454 9.62 13.60 -12.04
CA ALA A 454 9.63 14.08 -13.42
C ALA A 454 10.51 13.24 -14.37
N ALA A 455 11.57 12.57 -13.87
CA ALA A 455 12.41 11.71 -14.67
C ALA A 455 11.60 10.56 -15.29
N ALA A 456 10.73 9.93 -14.51
CA ALA A 456 9.86 8.87 -14.99
C ALA A 456 8.78 9.35 -15.97
N ARG A 457 8.40 10.64 -15.95
CA ARG A 457 7.28 11.17 -16.73
C ARG A 457 7.68 11.89 -18.01
N MET A 458 8.93 12.37 -18.11
CA MET A 458 9.34 13.26 -19.21
C MET A 458 9.07 12.70 -20.61
N ALA A 459 9.28 11.40 -20.83
CA ALA A 459 9.02 10.78 -22.13
C ALA A 459 7.53 10.85 -22.50
N MET A 460 6.65 10.58 -21.54
CA MET A 460 5.20 10.60 -21.70
C MET A 460 4.66 12.04 -21.85
N TRP A 461 5.17 13.00 -21.05
CA TRP A 461 4.73 14.39 -21.13
C TRP A 461 5.04 15.05 -22.48
N ARG A 462 6.13 14.67 -23.15
CA ARG A 462 6.45 15.14 -24.51
C ARG A 462 5.38 14.74 -25.52
N GLU A 463 4.67 13.65 -25.25
CA GLU A 463 3.57 13.13 -26.07
C GLU A 463 2.18 13.57 -25.54
N GLY A 464 2.13 14.44 -24.52
CA GLY A 464 0.88 14.86 -23.89
C GLY A 464 0.19 13.78 -23.05
N MET A 465 0.91 12.72 -22.66
CA MET A 465 0.41 11.61 -21.85
C MET A 465 0.89 11.72 -20.41
N ASN A 466 0.09 11.21 -19.46
CA ASN A 466 0.44 11.21 -18.03
C ASN A 466 -0.27 10.06 -17.32
N PHE A 467 0.25 9.68 -16.16
CA PHE A 467 -0.42 8.80 -15.20
C PHE A 467 -0.64 9.54 -13.87
N MET A 468 -1.68 9.13 -13.14
CA MET A 468 -2.19 9.88 -12.00
C MET A 468 -1.86 9.23 -10.63
N HIS A 469 -1.24 8.06 -10.62
CA HIS A 469 -0.74 7.43 -9.39
C HIS A 469 0.70 7.86 -9.06
N GLY A 470 1.22 7.46 -7.90
CA GLY A 470 2.63 7.65 -7.54
C GLY A 470 3.55 6.87 -8.47
N THR A 471 4.76 7.36 -8.67
CA THR A 471 5.79 6.65 -9.45
C THR A 471 6.52 5.61 -8.62
N GLY A 472 6.47 5.72 -7.30
CA GLY A 472 7.08 4.75 -6.41
C GLY A 472 6.83 5.05 -4.92
N HIS A 473 6.97 4.00 -4.11
CA HIS A 473 6.78 3.99 -2.68
C HIS A 473 7.85 3.12 -2.01
N GLY A 474 8.06 3.29 -0.70
CA GLY A 474 8.89 2.36 0.07
C GLY A 474 8.27 0.97 0.15
N VAL A 475 9.11 -0.03 0.41
CA VAL A 475 8.70 -1.43 0.63
C VAL A 475 9.20 -1.90 1.98
N GLY A 476 8.33 -2.50 2.78
CA GLY A 476 8.67 -3.02 4.11
C GLY A 476 9.45 -4.34 4.05
N SER A 477 10.26 -4.63 5.08
CA SER A 477 10.99 -5.89 5.18
C SER A 477 10.14 -6.94 5.89
N TYR A 478 9.47 -7.80 5.12
CA TYR A 478 8.43 -8.72 5.60
C TYR A 478 7.38 -7.94 6.41
N LEU A 479 6.85 -6.88 5.76
CA LEU A 479 5.85 -5.95 6.29
C LEU A 479 4.99 -5.42 5.14
N SER A 480 4.39 -4.24 5.31
CA SER A 480 3.55 -3.61 4.29
C SER A 480 4.31 -3.41 2.98
N VAL A 481 3.72 -3.82 1.87
CA VAL A 481 4.26 -3.57 0.53
C VAL A 481 4.36 -2.06 0.27
N HIS A 482 3.35 -1.29 0.67
CA HIS A 482 3.38 0.17 0.66
C HIS A 482 3.91 0.70 1.99
N GLU A 483 5.17 1.08 2.03
CA GLU A 483 5.82 1.63 3.22
C GLU A 483 6.16 3.12 3.02
N GLY A 484 5.78 3.94 4.00
CA GLY A 484 6.22 5.34 4.10
C GLY A 484 7.53 5.50 4.90
N PRO A 485 7.96 6.76 5.10
CA PRO A 485 7.27 8.01 4.76
C PRO A 485 7.62 8.55 3.37
N HIS A 486 8.65 8.03 2.71
CA HIS A 486 9.14 8.47 1.41
C HIS A 486 8.32 7.90 0.25
N GLN A 487 8.17 8.70 -0.79
CA GLN A 487 7.46 8.32 -2.03
C GLN A 487 8.05 9.13 -3.19
N ILE A 488 8.05 8.54 -4.38
CA ILE A 488 8.32 9.25 -5.64
C ILE A 488 6.97 9.55 -6.29
N ARG A 489 6.56 10.82 -6.32
CA ARG A 489 5.25 11.23 -6.84
C ARG A 489 5.19 12.73 -7.14
N GLN A 490 4.19 13.15 -7.93
CA GLN A 490 4.01 14.57 -8.30
C GLN A 490 3.68 15.46 -7.10
N GLU A 491 2.84 14.97 -6.18
CA GLU A 491 2.44 15.76 -5.02
C GLU A 491 3.60 15.89 -4.04
N TRP A 492 3.71 17.07 -3.45
CA TRP A 492 4.75 17.35 -2.49
C TRP A 492 4.70 16.42 -1.26
N LYS A 493 5.74 15.62 -1.11
CA LYS A 493 6.03 14.80 0.07
C LYS A 493 7.45 15.13 0.53
N PRO A 494 7.60 15.75 1.72
CA PRO A 494 8.90 16.30 2.16
C PRO A 494 9.88 15.26 2.67
N ALA A 495 9.49 14.00 2.82
CA ALA A 495 10.36 12.94 3.35
C ALA A 495 11.60 12.78 2.45
N PRO A 496 12.82 12.92 3.01
CA PRO A 496 14.05 12.80 2.26
C PRO A 496 14.37 11.35 1.94
N LEU A 497 15.02 11.12 0.81
CA LEU A 497 15.57 9.84 0.40
C LEU A 497 17.00 9.70 0.93
N HIS A 498 17.31 8.55 1.53
CA HIS A 498 18.62 8.22 2.09
C HIS A 498 19.10 6.83 1.63
N ALA A 499 20.40 6.62 1.66
CA ALA A 499 20.98 5.29 1.44
C ALA A 499 20.41 4.27 2.44
N GLY A 500 20.12 3.07 1.96
CA GLY A 500 19.48 1.99 2.72
C GLY A 500 17.95 1.96 2.61
N MET A 501 17.31 2.95 1.98
CA MET A 501 15.88 2.90 1.71
C MET A 501 15.59 2.07 0.46
N THR A 502 14.48 1.34 0.49
CA THR A 502 13.88 0.70 -0.69
C THR A 502 12.81 1.59 -1.28
N VAL A 503 12.64 1.58 -2.59
CA VAL A 503 11.58 2.33 -3.29
C VAL A 503 11.22 1.62 -4.58
N THR A 504 9.94 1.63 -4.98
CA THR A 504 9.51 1.16 -6.30
C THR A 504 9.74 2.22 -7.37
N ASP A 505 9.84 1.77 -8.62
CA ASP A 505 9.88 2.58 -9.84
C ASP A 505 8.88 1.96 -10.81
N GLU A 506 7.65 2.51 -10.84
CA GLU A 506 6.46 1.89 -11.46
C GLU A 506 5.67 2.85 -12.38
N PRO A 507 6.30 3.57 -13.31
CA PRO A 507 5.56 4.37 -14.27
C PRO A 507 4.60 3.53 -15.10
N GLY A 508 3.46 4.11 -15.48
CA GLY A 508 2.47 3.42 -16.30
C GLY A 508 1.71 4.35 -17.24
N LEU A 509 0.99 3.79 -18.20
CA LEU A 509 0.01 4.49 -19.05
C LEU A 509 -1.21 3.58 -19.23
N TYR A 510 -2.40 4.17 -19.11
CA TYR A 510 -3.66 3.45 -19.06
C TYR A 510 -4.65 4.08 -20.04
N LEU A 511 -4.98 3.35 -21.10
CA LEU A 511 -5.91 3.77 -22.15
C LEU A 511 -7.26 3.07 -21.91
N GLU A 512 -8.17 3.76 -21.25
CA GLU A 512 -9.49 3.22 -20.85
C GLU A 512 -10.20 2.54 -22.02
N GLY A 513 -10.66 1.31 -21.81
CA GLY A 513 -11.33 0.48 -22.82
C GLY A 513 -10.39 -0.13 -23.87
N HIS A 514 -9.08 0.11 -23.81
CA HIS A 514 -8.09 -0.39 -24.74
C HIS A 514 -7.08 -1.32 -24.06
N PHE A 515 -6.09 -0.77 -23.37
CA PHE A 515 -5.05 -1.53 -22.67
C PHE A 515 -4.31 -0.64 -21.65
N GLY A 516 -3.54 -1.26 -20.78
CA GLY A 516 -2.62 -0.58 -19.86
C GLY A 516 -1.21 -1.16 -19.94
N VAL A 517 -0.24 -0.33 -19.57
CA VAL A 517 1.17 -0.70 -19.47
C VAL A 517 1.72 -0.14 -18.18
N ARG A 518 2.38 -0.98 -17.37
CA ARG A 518 3.22 -0.62 -16.23
C ARG A 518 4.49 -1.45 -16.27
N THR A 519 5.62 -0.84 -15.98
CA THR A 519 6.91 -1.54 -15.79
C THR A 519 7.44 -1.14 -14.44
N GLU A 520 7.77 -2.11 -13.60
CA GLU A 520 8.15 -1.86 -12.23
C GLU A 520 9.31 -2.72 -11.75
N ASN A 521 10.19 -2.09 -10.98
CA ASN A 521 11.17 -2.73 -10.11
C ASN A 521 11.14 -2.12 -8.72
N THR A 522 11.42 -2.94 -7.71
CA THR A 522 11.88 -2.47 -6.40
C THR A 522 13.36 -2.16 -6.48
N LEU A 523 13.75 -0.97 -6.02
CA LEU A 523 15.11 -0.44 -6.03
C LEU A 523 15.62 -0.25 -4.60
N LEU A 524 16.93 -0.40 -4.39
CA LEU A 524 17.63 0.00 -3.17
C LEU A 524 18.39 1.29 -3.44
N ILE A 525 18.24 2.27 -2.55
CA ILE A 525 19.04 3.49 -2.61
C ILE A 525 20.42 3.23 -2.00
N THR A 526 21.47 3.47 -2.79
CA THR A 526 22.85 3.23 -2.40
C THR A 526 23.74 4.46 -2.59
N PRO A 527 24.86 4.59 -1.88
CA PRO A 527 25.82 5.66 -2.16
C PRO A 527 26.36 5.57 -3.58
N TYR A 528 26.48 6.72 -4.25
CA TYR A 528 27.10 6.81 -5.56
C TYR A 528 28.49 7.46 -5.48
N LYS A 529 28.55 8.71 -5.05
CA LYS A 529 29.79 9.51 -5.06
C LYS A 529 29.73 10.62 -4.02
N GLU A 530 30.85 10.92 -3.39
CA GLU A 530 31.04 12.12 -2.58
C GLU A 530 31.93 13.10 -3.33
N THR A 531 31.51 14.38 -3.38
CA THR A 531 32.19 15.46 -4.09
C THR A 531 32.21 16.72 -3.24
N GLU A 532 32.85 17.79 -3.72
CA GLU A 532 32.77 19.11 -3.10
C GLU A 532 31.34 19.70 -3.06
N PHE A 533 30.43 19.18 -3.88
CA PHE A 533 29.00 19.54 -3.90
C PHE A 533 28.14 18.70 -2.97
N GLY A 534 28.72 17.74 -2.22
CA GLY A 534 28.02 16.88 -1.28
C GLY A 534 28.01 15.39 -1.67
N ARG A 535 27.20 14.63 -0.95
CA ARG A 535 27.00 13.21 -1.21
C ARG A 535 25.89 13.00 -2.24
N PHE A 536 26.13 12.08 -3.17
CA PHE A 536 25.19 11.67 -4.19
C PHE A 536 24.82 10.19 -4.01
N LEU A 537 23.59 9.87 -4.32
CA LEU A 537 23.00 8.55 -4.25
C LEU A 537 22.64 8.06 -5.66
N GLN A 538 22.39 6.77 -5.77
CA GLN A 538 21.91 6.07 -6.95
C GLN A 538 20.95 4.96 -6.55
N PHE A 539 20.27 4.38 -7.54
CA PHE A 539 19.46 3.20 -7.37
C PHE A 539 20.23 1.93 -7.77
N GLU A 540 20.08 0.87 -6.97
CA GLU A 540 20.45 -0.51 -7.28
C GLU A 540 19.16 -1.29 -7.54
N PRO A 541 18.94 -1.86 -8.73
CA PRO A 541 17.79 -2.72 -8.96
C PRO A 541 17.86 -3.97 -8.10
N LEU A 542 16.85 -4.20 -7.27
CA LEU A 542 16.69 -5.41 -6.47
C LEU A 542 15.90 -6.47 -7.23
N THR A 543 14.85 -6.07 -7.93
CA THR A 543 14.01 -6.98 -8.73
C THR A 543 14.81 -7.63 -9.85
N LEU A 544 14.73 -8.95 -9.94
CA LEU A 544 15.45 -9.77 -10.91
C LEU A 544 14.45 -10.48 -11.84
N CYS A 545 14.07 -9.81 -12.92
CA CYS A 545 13.11 -10.34 -13.89
C CYS A 545 13.34 -9.67 -15.24
N PRO A 546 13.44 -10.41 -16.36
CA PRO A 546 13.62 -9.77 -17.66
C PRO A 546 12.41 -8.92 -18.04
N ILE A 547 12.67 -7.85 -18.79
CA ILE A 547 11.67 -7.00 -19.42
C ILE A 547 11.38 -7.59 -20.82
N ASP A 548 10.10 -7.75 -21.18
CA ASP A 548 9.72 -8.30 -22.48
C ASP A 548 10.14 -7.36 -23.60
N LYS A 549 11.04 -7.84 -24.48
CA LYS A 549 11.56 -7.08 -25.63
C LYS A 549 10.59 -7.04 -26.81
N THR A 550 9.62 -7.96 -26.84
CA THR A 550 8.68 -8.10 -27.98
C THR A 550 7.93 -6.81 -28.32
N PRO A 551 7.39 -6.06 -27.33
CA PRO A 551 6.64 -4.84 -27.63
C PRO A 551 7.51 -3.57 -27.70
N ILE A 552 8.85 -3.69 -27.63
CA ILE A 552 9.73 -2.51 -27.70
C ILE A 552 9.81 -1.99 -29.15
N ASP A 553 9.59 -0.69 -29.32
CA ASP A 553 10.04 0.07 -30.50
C ASP A 553 11.47 0.54 -30.27
N VAL A 554 12.43 -0.22 -30.82
CA VAL A 554 13.87 0.02 -30.60
C VAL A 554 14.31 1.41 -31.13
N ASP A 555 13.65 1.93 -32.17
CA ASP A 555 14.00 3.23 -32.77
C ASP A 555 13.61 4.41 -31.85
N MET A 556 12.70 4.22 -30.91
CA MET A 556 12.36 5.22 -29.89
C MET A 556 13.39 5.31 -28.76
N LEU A 557 14.23 4.26 -28.56
CA LEU A 557 15.23 4.25 -27.50
C LEU A 557 16.52 4.95 -27.95
N THR A 558 17.10 5.76 -27.08
CA THR A 558 18.46 6.27 -27.24
C THR A 558 19.49 5.15 -27.06
N SER A 559 20.72 5.37 -27.54
CA SER A 559 21.81 4.39 -27.34
C SER A 559 22.08 4.14 -25.84
N GLU A 560 21.96 5.15 -25.01
CA GLU A 560 22.15 5.07 -23.55
C GLU A 560 21.03 4.23 -22.89
N GLU A 561 19.77 4.44 -23.28
CA GLU A 561 18.62 3.67 -22.76
C GLU A 561 18.71 2.18 -23.17
N ARG A 562 19.20 1.87 -24.38
CA ARG A 562 19.48 0.50 -24.81
C ARG A 562 20.58 -0.12 -23.95
N GLU A 563 21.69 0.58 -23.74
CA GLU A 563 22.79 0.12 -22.89
C GLU A 563 22.33 -0.14 -21.45
N TRP A 564 21.51 0.71 -20.87
CA TRP A 564 20.94 0.49 -19.52
C TRP A 564 20.08 -0.75 -19.45
N LEU A 565 19.24 -0.99 -20.45
CA LEU A 565 18.40 -2.20 -20.50
C LEU A 565 19.26 -3.47 -20.66
N ASP A 566 20.25 -3.44 -21.55
CA ASP A 566 21.18 -4.56 -21.75
C ASP A 566 21.99 -4.88 -20.51
N GLN A 567 22.47 -3.85 -19.78
CA GLN A 567 23.17 -3.99 -18.50
C GLN A 567 22.24 -4.60 -17.43
N TYR A 568 20.99 -4.15 -17.34
CA TYR A 568 20.01 -4.74 -16.43
C TYR A 568 19.75 -6.22 -16.76
N HIS A 569 19.54 -6.56 -18.02
CA HIS A 569 19.33 -7.94 -18.45
C HIS A 569 20.55 -8.83 -18.17
N ALA A 570 21.76 -8.34 -18.42
CA ALA A 570 23.00 -9.06 -18.10
C ALA A 570 23.12 -9.36 -16.58
N MET A 571 22.76 -8.39 -15.73
CA MET A 571 22.72 -8.58 -14.28
C MET A 571 21.66 -9.63 -13.87
N VAL A 572 20.48 -9.60 -14.47
CA VAL A 572 19.41 -10.58 -14.19
C VAL A 572 19.89 -11.98 -14.54
N GLU A 573 20.46 -12.16 -15.74
CA GLU A 573 21.00 -13.45 -16.19
C GLU A 573 22.11 -13.96 -15.27
N GLU A 574 23.09 -13.10 -14.92
CA GLU A 574 24.20 -13.46 -14.03
C GLU A 574 23.72 -13.97 -12.68
N ARG A 575 22.76 -13.26 -12.09
CA ARG A 575 22.28 -13.56 -10.73
C ARG A 575 21.35 -14.76 -10.65
N LEU A 576 20.48 -14.97 -11.66
CA LEU A 576 19.49 -16.05 -11.64
C LEU A 576 19.99 -17.36 -12.21
N SER A 577 20.89 -17.34 -13.21
CA SER A 577 21.38 -18.57 -13.89
C SER A 577 21.90 -19.65 -12.93
N PRO A 578 22.61 -19.35 -11.83
CA PRO A 578 23.06 -20.40 -10.90
C PRO A 578 21.93 -21.14 -10.17
N LEU A 579 20.71 -20.59 -10.16
CA LEU A 579 19.54 -21.10 -9.43
C LEU A 579 18.56 -21.87 -10.34
N LEU A 580 18.80 -21.87 -11.63
CA LEU A 580 17.91 -22.41 -12.66
C LEU A 580 18.43 -23.71 -13.24
N ASP A 581 17.54 -24.56 -13.76
CA ASP A 581 17.91 -25.74 -14.54
C ASP A 581 18.42 -25.35 -15.96
N GLU A 582 18.83 -26.34 -16.75
CA GLU A 582 19.43 -26.10 -18.06
C GLU A 582 18.45 -25.45 -19.05
N ASP A 583 17.21 -25.90 -19.08
CA ASP A 583 16.17 -25.37 -19.98
C ASP A 583 15.71 -23.96 -19.52
N GLU A 584 15.60 -23.73 -18.22
CA GLU A 584 15.28 -22.44 -17.64
C GLU A 584 16.38 -21.41 -17.94
N ARG A 585 17.66 -21.80 -17.83
CA ARG A 585 18.82 -20.97 -18.19
C ARG A 585 18.85 -20.61 -19.66
N ALA A 586 18.58 -21.59 -20.55
CA ALA A 586 18.53 -21.33 -21.98
C ALA A 586 17.45 -20.31 -22.33
N TRP A 587 16.26 -20.44 -21.73
CA TRP A 587 15.18 -19.48 -21.90
C TRP A 587 15.56 -18.09 -21.37
N LEU A 588 16.15 -18.02 -20.16
CA LEU A 588 16.56 -16.75 -19.56
C LEU A 588 17.63 -16.05 -20.39
N HIS A 589 18.60 -16.79 -20.92
CA HIS A 589 19.63 -16.27 -21.82
C HIS A 589 19.03 -15.60 -23.07
N GLU A 590 18.03 -16.24 -23.71
CA GLU A 590 17.32 -15.66 -24.85
C GLU A 590 16.52 -14.40 -24.44
N ALA A 591 15.81 -14.48 -23.31
CA ALA A 591 15.03 -13.35 -22.79
C ALA A 591 15.92 -12.14 -22.46
N CYS A 592 17.12 -12.37 -21.92
CA CYS A 592 18.10 -11.34 -21.53
C CYS A 592 19.09 -10.95 -22.63
N ALA A 593 19.05 -11.57 -23.82
CA ALA A 593 19.93 -11.21 -24.93
C ALA A 593 19.81 -9.70 -25.29
N PRO A 594 20.91 -9.01 -25.64
CA PRO A 594 20.89 -7.60 -26.00
C PRO A 594 19.87 -7.24 -27.09
N LEU A 595 19.42 -5.97 -27.13
CA LEU A 595 18.52 -5.43 -28.16
C LEU A 595 19.20 -5.32 -29.50
#